data_002614088282469545ec2ea5b79259d6
#
_entry.id   002614088282469545ec2ea5b79259d6
#
_cell.length_a   1.000
_cell.length_b   1.000
_cell.length_c   1.000
_cell.angle_alpha   90.00
_cell.angle_beta   90.00
_cell.angle_gamma   90.00
#
_symmetry.space_group_name_H-M   'P 1'
#
loop_
_entity.id
_entity.type
_entity.pdbx_description
1 polymer ?
#
loop_
_entity_poly.entity_id
_entity_poly.type
_entity_poly.pdbx_seq_one_letter_code
_entity_poly.pdbx_strand_id
1 'polypeptide(L)'
;NMYVATLPFFPLVKQVYDIEKIKPTEQIMMQLYPEIYACVGCNACTKSCTQSLNVMQYIAYAQRGEFDKCAEESFDCVMCGVCSSRCPAGISHPQVAMLARRLNGKYIEPKSEHLEKRVEEIKEGAFTEIIESLMGKPVEELKELYNNREIEK
;
A
#
# COMPACT_ATOMS: atom_id res chain seq x y z
N ASN A 1 36.36 -2.25 -2.48
CA ASN A 1 35.79 -1.07 -3.12
C ASN A 1 34.76 -1.52 -4.12
N MET A 2 33.59 -1.91 -3.64
CA MET A 2 32.44 -2.07 -4.52
C MET A 2 31.85 -0.67 -4.72
N TYR A 3 31.99 -0.14 -5.89
CA TYR A 3 31.18 0.94 -6.38
C TYR A 3 29.75 0.40 -6.44
N VAL A 4 28.98 0.66 -5.38
CA VAL A 4 27.54 0.68 -5.54
C VAL A 4 27.30 1.88 -6.43
N ALA A 5 27.16 1.60 -7.71
CA ALA A 5 26.67 2.59 -8.65
C ALA A 5 25.37 3.10 -8.02
N THR A 6 25.39 4.32 -7.55
CA THR A 6 24.19 5.04 -7.19
C THR A 6 23.43 5.22 -8.51
N LEU A 7 22.62 4.21 -8.83
CA LEU A 7 21.69 4.32 -9.93
C LEU A 7 20.84 5.55 -9.62
N PRO A 8 20.79 6.55 -10.52
CA PRO A 8 20.01 7.76 -10.31
C PRO A 8 18.51 7.48 -10.19
N PHE A 9 18.12 6.21 -10.25
CA PHE A 9 16.76 5.69 -10.19
C PHE A 9 16.26 5.32 -8.79
N PHE A 10 17.05 5.49 -7.73
CA PHE A 10 16.60 5.27 -6.36
C PHE A 10 16.66 6.53 -5.49
N PRO A 11 15.82 7.54 -5.74
CA PRO A 11 15.52 8.52 -4.70
C PRO A 11 14.67 7.92 -3.58
N LEU A 12 14.38 6.62 -3.64
CA LEU A 12 13.43 5.88 -2.80
C LEU A 12 13.75 5.85 -1.30
N VAL A 13 15.00 6.12 -0.93
CA VAL A 13 15.42 5.99 0.48
C VAL A 13 15.33 7.32 1.23
N LYS A 14 15.08 8.45 0.56
CA LYS A 14 15.13 9.78 1.20
C LYS A 14 13.78 10.47 1.41
N GLN A 15 12.69 9.95 0.89
CA GLN A 15 11.38 10.61 1.06
C GLN A 15 10.57 9.89 2.14
N VAL A 16 10.77 10.29 3.38
CA VAL A 16 9.83 9.97 4.46
C VAL A 16 8.69 10.95 4.39
N TYR A 17 7.53 10.50 3.97
CA TYR A 17 6.32 11.31 3.94
C TYR A 17 5.65 11.32 5.31
N ASP A 18 5.46 12.50 5.86
CA ASP A 18 4.55 12.69 6.98
C ASP A 18 3.12 12.75 6.45
N ILE A 19 2.44 11.62 6.51
CA ILE A 19 1.09 11.47 5.98
C ILE A 19 0.07 12.41 6.67
N GLU A 20 0.39 12.92 7.87
CA GLU A 20 -0.46 13.90 8.56
C GLU A 20 -0.42 15.27 7.90
N LYS A 21 0.68 15.61 7.24
CA LYS A 21 0.87 16.90 6.58
C LYS A 21 0.49 16.89 5.11
N ILE A 22 0.36 15.72 4.51
CA ILE A 22 0.06 15.54 3.10
C ILE A 22 -1.44 15.27 2.93
N LYS A 23 -2.12 16.07 2.10
CA LYS A 23 -3.54 15.88 1.78
C LYS A 23 -3.72 15.43 0.32
N PRO A 24 -4.80 14.71 -0.01
CA PRO A 24 -5.07 14.22 -1.37
C PRO A 24 -5.51 15.38 -2.29
N THR A 25 -4.53 16.09 -2.82
CA THR A 25 -4.73 17.17 -3.80
C THR A 25 -3.91 16.89 -5.05
N GLU A 26 -4.37 17.37 -6.21
CA GLU A 26 -3.62 17.24 -7.47
C GLU A 26 -2.20 17.83 -7.33
N GLN A 27 -2.07 18.95 -6.63
CA GLN A 27 -0.80 19.62 -6.40
C GLN A 27 0.21 18.74 -5.67
N ILE A 28 -0.23 17.85 -4.80
CA ILE A 28 0.69 16.97 -4.07
C ILE A 28 1.38 15.98 -5.00
N MET A 29 0.68 15.47 -6.02
CA MET A 29 1.31 14.62 -7.03
C MET A 29 2.33 15.38 -7.85
N MET A 30 2.04 16.62 -8.22
CA MET A 30 2.98 17.49 -8.94
C MET A 30 4.23 17.83 -8.13
N GLN A 31 4.09 17.98 -6.82
CA GLN A 31 5.22 18.28 -5.91
C GLN A 31 6.10 17.05 -5.64
N LEU A 32 5.50 15.88 -5.43
CA LEU A 32 6.22 14.69 -4.99
C LEU A 32 6.68 13.80 -6.15
N TYR A 33 5.90 13.74 -7.23
CA TYR A 33 6.13 12.89 -8.39
C TYR A 33 5.89 13.62 -9.71
N PRO A 34 6.60 14.74 -9.98
CA PRO A 34 6.40 15.53 -11.20
C PRO A 34 6.62 14.73 -12.48
N GLU A 35 7.42 13.65 -12.41
CA GLU A 35 7.71 12.78 -13.55
C GLU A 35 6.47 12.07 -14.12
N ILE A 36 5.37 11.94 -13.37
CA ILE A 36 4.15 11.32 -13.93
C ILE A 36 3.56 12.14 -15.08
N TYR A 37 3.76 13.44 -15.08
CA TYR A 37 3.28 14.34 -16.13
C TYR A 37 4.11 14.27 -17.44
N ALA A 38 5.28 13.61 -17.39
CA ALA A 38 6.08 13.30 -18.58
C ALA A 38 5.67 11.99 -19.26
N CYS A 39 4.57 11.36 -18.85
CA CYS A 39 4.08 10.11 -19.42
C CYS A 39 3.74 10.28 -20.92
N VAL A 40 4.38 9.47 -21.77
CA VAL A 40 4.16 9.49 -23.23
C VAL A 40 3.08 8.50 -23.70
N GLY A 41 2.38 7.84 -22.80
CA GLY A 41 1.29 6.93 -23.12
C GLY A 41 1.71 5.64 -23.85
N CYS A 42 2.97 5.22 -23.77
CA CYS A 42 3.50 4.05 -24.51
C CYS A 42 2.99 2.68 -24.02
N ASN A 43 2.31 2.63 -22.88
CA ASN A 43 1.73 1.43 -22.27
C ASN A 43 2.73 0.30 -21.93
N ALA A 44 4.04 0.57 -21.93
CA ALA A 44 5.05 -0.42 -21.58
C ALA A 44 4.91 -0.92 -20.13
N CYS A 45 4.52 -0.03 -19.23
CA CYS A 45 4.30 -0.34 -17.81
C CYS A 45 3.16 -1.34 -17.59
N THR A 46 2.01 -1.17 -18.24
CA THR A 46 0.87 -2.11 -18.18
C THR A 46 1.24 -3.48 -18.77
N LYS A 47 1.87 -3.47 -19.95
CA LYS A 47 2.28 -4.71 -20.63
C LYS A 47 3.31 -5.54 -19.86
N SER A 48 4.09 -4.89 -19.00
CA SER A 48 5.11 -5.55 -18.19
C SER A 48 4.70 -5.87 -16.76
N CYS A 49 3.47 -5.53 -16.38
CA CYS A 49 2.98 -5.76 -15.02
C CYS A 49 2.81 -7.24 -14.72
N THR A 50 3.47 -7.73 -13.66
CA THR A 50 3.39 -9.13 -13.20
C THR A 50 2.05 -9.50 -12.60
N GLN A 51 1.26 -8.50 -12.17
CA GLN A 51 -0.09 -8.65 -11.60
C GLN A 51 -1.19 -8.31 -12.59
N SER A 52 -0.86 -8.09 -13.87
CA SER A 52 -1.82 -7.72 -14.91
C SER A 52 -2.62 -6.45 -14.64
N LEU A 53 -2.08 -5.55 -13.82
CA LEU A 53 -2.72 -4.27 -13.50
C LEU A 53 -2.63 -3.29 -14.68
N ASN A 54 -3.64 -2.44 -14.82
CA ASN A 54 -3.60 -1.35 -15.79
C ASN A 54 -2.79 -0.16 -15.27
N VAL A 55 -1.46 -0.33 -15.26
CA VAL A 55 -0.51 0.63 -14.65
C VAL A 55 -0.62 2.01 -15.26
N MET A 56 -0.76 2.12 -16.58
CA MET A 56 -0.92 3.40 -17.26
C MET A 56 -2.21 4.12 -16.79
N GLN A 57 -3.28 3.37 -16.55
CA GLN A 57 -4.55 3.92 -16.11
C GLN A 57 -4.46 4.52 -14.71
N TYR A 58 -3.85 3.81 -13.75
CA TYR A 58 -3.74 4.37 -12.41
C TYR A 58 -2.79 5.59 -12.36
N ILE A 59 -1.78 5.67 -13.23
CA ILE A 59 -0.97 6.90 -13.38
C ILE A 59 -1.83 8.04 -13.94
N ALA A 60 -2.70 7.78 -14.91
CA ALA A 60 -3.61 8.80 -15.43
C ALA A 60 -4.60 9.30 -14.36
N TYR A 61 -5.06 8.43 -13.46
CA TYR A 61 -5.85 8.84 -12.29
C TYR A 61 -5.03 9.71 -11.33
N ALA A 62 -3.80 9.32 -11.03
CA ALA A 62 -2.91 10.10 -10.18
C ALA A 62 -2.62 11.50 -10.73
N GLN A 63 -2.43 11.63 -12.06
CA GLN A 63 -2.24 12.92 -12.73
C GLN A 63 -3.44 13.86 -12.55
N ARG A 64 -4.65 13.33 -12.44
CA ARG A 64 -5.88 14.09 -12.25
C ARG A 64 -6.29 14.28 -10.79
N GLY A 65 -5.49 13.75 -9.85
CA GLY A 65 -5.82 13.81 -8.43
C GLY A 65 -6.98 12.88 -8.00
N GLU A 66 -7.35 11.90 -8.85
CA GLU A 66 -8.39 10.89 -8.57
C GLU A 66 -7.79 9.76 -7.71
N PHE A 67 -7.53 10.05 -6.43
CA PHE A 67 -6.81 9.15 -5.52
C PHE A 67 -7.56 7.86 -5.21
N ASP A 68 -8.88 7.93 -5.12
CA ASP A 68 -9.79 6.80 -4.94
C ASP A 68 -9.61 5.78 -6.06
N LYS A 69 -9.78 6.21 -7.30
CA LYS A 69 -9.63 5.35 -8.48
C LYS A 69 -8.20 4.86 -8.68
N CYS A 70 -7.21 5.71 -8.38
CA CYS A 70 -5.80 5.31 -8.41
C CYS A 70 -5.52 4.22 -7.37
N ALA A 71 -6.07 4.34 -6.17
CA ALA A 71 -5.92 3.38 -5.10
C ALA A 71 -6.57 2.04 -5.44
N GLU A 72 -7.80 2.06 -5.96
CA GLU A 72 -8.55 0.88 -6.39
C GLU A 72 -7.81 0.13 -7.50
N GLU A 73 -7.47 0.80 -8.61
CA GLU A 73 -6.80 0.19 -9.76
C GLU A 73 -5.41 -0.37 -9.44
N SER A 74 -4.74 0.20 -8.44
CA SER A 74 -3.40 -0.22 -8.02
C SER A 74 -3.39 -1.11 -6.79
N PHE A 75 -4.53 -1.54 -6.25
CA PHE A 75 -4.62 -2.21 -4.96
C PHE A 75 -3.74 -3.46 -4.88
N ASP A 76 -3.77 -4.32 -5.90
CA ASP A 76 -3.01 -5.56 -5.96
C ASP A 76 -1.54 -5.40 -6.37
N CYS A 77 -1.02 -4.16 -6.38
CA CYS A 77 0.36 -3.91 -6.74
C CYS A 77 1.32 -4.43 -5.66
N VAL A 78 2.14 -5.42 -6.02
CA VAL A 78 3.16 -6.03 -5.16
C VAL A 78 4.49 -5.27 -5.14
N MET A 79 4.54 -4.08 -5.72
CA MET A 79 5.69 -3.18 -5.72
C MET A 79 6.99 -3.78 -6.34
N CYS A 80 6.88 -4.68 -7.30
CA CYS A 80 8.02 -5.36 -7.93
C CYS A 80 8.94 -4.43 -8.76
N GLY A 81 8.49 -3.23 -9.14
CA GLY A 81 9.29 -2.23 -9.84
C GLY A 81 9.49 -2.43 -11.35
N VAL A 82 9.00 -3.53 -11.94
CA VAL A 82 9.19 -3.82 -13.36
C VAL A 82 8.64 -2.73 -14.27
N CYS A 83 7.48 -2.16 -13.93
CA CYS A 83 6.87 -1.06 -14.66
C CYS A 83 7.77 0.20 -14.69
N SER A 84 8.40 0.53 -13.56
CA SER A 84 9.34 1.67 -13.48
C SER A 84 10.61 1.44 -14.30
N SER A 85 11.18 0.23 -14.26
CA SER A 85 12.38 -0.11 -15.02
C SER A 85 12.15 -0.10 -16.54
N ARG A 86 10.90 -0.26 -16.99
CA ARG A 86 10.50 -0.25 -18.40
C ARG A 86 10.02 1.11 -18.88
N CYS A 87 9.92 2.10 -18.00
CA CYS A 87 9.36 3.40 -18.33
C CYS A 87 10.42 4.32 -18.97
N PRO A 88 10.23 4.78 -20.22
CA PRO A 88 11.16 5.72 -20.85
C PRO A 88 11.16 7.10 -20.18
N ALA A 89 10.07 7.46 -19.48
CA ALA A 89 9.95 8.72 -18.74
C ALA A 89 10.44 8.61 -17.28
N GLY A 90 10.95 7.46 -16.84
CA GLY A 90 11.50 7.28 -15.49
C GLY A 90 10.48 7.39 -14.36
N ILE A 91 9.21 7.09 -14.61
CA ILE A 91 8.13 7.22 -13.63
C ILE A 91 8.26 6.17 -12.53
N SER A 92 8.08 6.61 -11.29
CA SER A 92 8.10 5.78 -10.07
C SER A 92 6.70 5.19 -9.78
N HIS A 93 6.15 4.40 -10.71
CA HIS A 93 4.77 3.90 -10.67
C HIS A 93 4.36 3.26 -9.33
N PRO A 94 5.13 2.32 -8.73
CA PRO A 94 4.71 1.69 -7.47
C PRO A 94 4.63 2.67 -6.30
N GLN A 95 5.50 3.69 -6.28
CA GLN A 95 5.52 4.69 -5.22
C GLN A 95 4.32 5.64 -5.33
N VAL A 96 3.97 6.04 -6.55
CA VAL A 96 2.75 6.81 -6.84
C VAL A 96 1.52 6.03 -6.35
N ALA A 97 1.41 4.75 -6.70
CA ALA A 97 0.35 3.87 -6.25
C ALA A 97 0.30 3.75 -4.72
N MET A 98 1.45 3.58 -4.07
CA MET A 98 1.54 3.49 -2.61
C MET A 98 1.07 4.78 -1.93
N LEU A 99 1.50 5.94 -2.44
CA LEU A 99 1.06 7.24 -1.91
C LEU A 99 -0.46 7.40 -2.07
N ALA A 100 -1.00 7.09 -3.25
CA ALA A 100 -2.44 7.19 -3.51
C ALA A 100 -3.25 6.30 -2.55
N ARG A 101 -2.86 5.03 -2.37
CA ARG A 101 -3.53 4.10 -1.44
C ARG A 101 -3.49 4.60 0.01
N ARG A 102 -2.36 5.17 0.46
CA ARG A 102 -2.24 5.72 1.81
C ARG A 102 -3.10 6.95 2.02
N LEU A 103 -3.15 7.86 1.03
CA LEU A 103 -3.98 9.05 1.10
C LEU A 103 -5.47 8.70 1.01
N ASN A 104 -5.82 7.75 0.15
CA ASN A 104 -7.20 7.24 0.04
C ASN A 104 -7.67 6.64 1.37
N GLY A 105 -6.93 5.69 1.94
CA GLY A 105 -7.29 5.03 3.19
C GLY A 105 -7.31 5.96 4.40
N LYS A 106 -6.56 7.07 4.38
CA LYS A 106 -6.56 8.02 5.50
C LYS A 106 -7.65 9.08 5.40
N TYR A 107 -7.92 9.60 4.21
CA TYR A 107 -8.72 10.83 4.04
C TYR A 107 -10.01 10.64 3.24
N ILE A 108 -10.11 9.60 2.42
CA ILE A 108 -11.23 9.40 1.49
C ILE A 108 -12.11 8.23 1.93
N GLU A 109 -11.49 7.08 2.19
CA GLU A 109 -12.23 5.90 2.64
C GLU A 109 -12.84 6.10 4.04
N PRO A 110 -14.09 5.67 4.24
CA PRO A 110 -14.70 5.69 5.55
C PRO A 110 -13.95 4.74 6.49
N LYS A 111 -13.80 5.14 7.74
CA LYS A 111 -13.25 4.26 8.76
C LYS A 111 -14.17 3.09 9.04
N SER A 112 -13.57 1.93 9.28
CA SER A 112 -14.30 0.71 9.57
C SER A 112 -14.71 0.67 11.04
N GLU A 113 -16.00 0.91 11.34
CA GLU A 113 -16.53 0.96 12.70
C GLU A 113 -16.23 -0.32 13.50
N HIS A 114 -16.34 -1.48 12.86
CA HIS A 114 -16.05 -2.75 13.55
C HIS A 114 -14.58 -2.91 13.93
N LEU A 115 -13.64 -2.35 13.14
CA LEU A 115 -12.22 -2.35 13.48
C LEU A 115 -11.92 -1.36 14.60
N GLU A 116 -12.54 -0.18 14.58
CA GLU A 116 -12.39 0.80 15.66
C GLU A 116 -12.88 0.21 16.99
N LYS A 117 -14.08 -0.40 17.00
CA LYS A 117 -14.62 -1.11 18.17
C LYS A 117 -13.66 -2.22 18.65
N ARG A 118 -13.12 -3.04 17.75
CA ARG A 118 -12.16 -4.08 18.11
C ARG A 118 -10.88 -3.51 18.73
N VAL A 119 -10.38 -2.39 18.21
CA VAL A 119 -9.21 -1.70 18.77
C VAL A 119 -9.50 -1.18 20.19
N GLU A 120 -10.70 -0.66 20.43
CA GLU A 120 -11.12 -0.22 21.76
C GLU A 120 -11.19 -1.41 22.74
N GLU A 121 -11.84 -2.50 22.36
CA GLU A 121 -11.91 -3.74 23.15
C GLU A 121 -10.50 -4.28 23.52
N ILE A 122 -9.53 -4.21 22.58
CA ILE A 122 -8.15 -4.60 22.85
C ILE A 122 -7.48 -3.64 23.85
N LYS A 123 -7.68 -2.33 23.71
CA LYS A 123 -7.12 -1.33 24.63
C LYS A 123 -7.69 -1.44 26.02
N GLU A 124 -8.95 -1.80 26.15
CA GLU A 124 -9.64 -2.04 27.41
C GLU A 124 -9.27 -3.38 28.07
N GLY A 125 -8.50 -4.21 27.37
CA GLY A 125 -8.04 -5.49 27.87
C GLY A 125 -9.09 -6.61 27.83
N ALA A 126 -10.15 -6.47 27.02
CA ALA A 126 -11.23 -7.45 26.93
C ALA A 126 -10.78 -8.90 26.63
N PHE A 127 -9.61 -9.05 26.02
CA PHE A 127 -9.04 -10.36 25.66
C PHE A 127 -7.90 -10.83 26.57
N THR A 128 -7.50 -10.03 27.56
CA THR A 128 -6.31 -10.31 28.39
C THR A 128 -6.44 -11.62 29.14
N GLU A 129 -7.56 -11.84 29.85
CA GLU A 129 -7.80 -13.08 30.61
C GLU A 129 -7.81 -14.33 29.72
N ILE A 130 -8.41 -14.22 28.52
CA ILE A 130 -8.46 -15.33 27.56
C ILE A 130 -7.05 -15.66 27.05
N ILE A 131 -6.27 -14.65 26.72
CA ILE A 131 -4.89 -14.81 26.22
C ILE A 131 -4.01 -15.41 27.33
N GLU A 132 -4.07 -14.91 28.55
CA GLU A 132 -3.30 -15.43 29.68
C GLU A 132 -3.68 -16.90 29.98
N SER A 133 -4.97 -17.21 29.95
CA SER A 133 -5.47 -18.59 30.10
C SER A 133 -4.92 -19.54 29.02
N LEU A 134 -4.88 -19.07 27.76
CA LEU A 134 -4.32 -19.87 26.66
C LEU A 134 -2.79 -20.03 26.78
N MET A 135 -2.09 -18.98 27.16
CA MET A 135 -0.63 -19.03 27.32
C MET A 135 -0.18 -19.95 28.46
N GLY A 136 -1.04 -20.20 29.48
CA GLY A 136 -0.78 -21.12 30.57
C GLY A 136 -1.04 -22.60 30.25
N LYS A 137 -1.63 -22.91 29.08
CA LYS A 137 -2.01 -24.30 28.72
C LYS A 137 -0.86 -25.10 28.11
N PRO A 138 -0.78 -26.41 28.35
CA PRO A 138 0.18 -27.26 27.66
C PRO A 138 -0.13 -27.37 26.16
N VAL A 139 0.93 -27.64 25.38
CA VAL A 139 0.84 -27.67 23.90
C VAL A 139 -0.20 -28.66 23.37
N GLU A 140 -0.36 -29.81 24.04
CA GLU A 140 -1.33 -30.82 23.63
C GLU A 140 -2.78 -30.34 23.78
N GLU A 141 -3.10 -29.66 24.86
CA GLU A 141 -4.43 -29.06 25.07
C GLU A 141 -4.70 -27.94 24.04
N LEU A 142 -3.68 -27.12 23.72
CA LEU A 142 -3.80 -26.10 22.68
C LEU A 142 -4.05 -26.71 21.30
N LYS A 143 -3.42 -27.83 20.96
CA LYS A 143 -3.70 -28.58 19.72
C LYS A 143 -5.12 -29.11 19.66
N GLU A 144 -5.65 -29.66 20.77
CA GLU A 144 -7.03 -30.13 20.83
C GLU A 144 -8.02 -28.97 20.65
N LEU A 145 -7.80 -27.84 21.32
CA LEU A 145 -8.64 -26.65 21.15
C LEU A 145 -8.59 -26.13 19.71
N TYR A 146 -7.40 -26.09 19.10
CA TYR A 146 -7.25 -25.69 17.73
C TYR A 146 -7.97 -26.56 16.73
N ASN A 147 -7.89 -27.90 16.91
CA ASN A 147 -8.53 -28.87 16.03
C ASN A 147 -10.07 -28.89 16.16
N ASN A 148 -10.58 -28.55 17.35
CA ASN A 148 -12.01 -28.54 17.65
C ASN A 148 -12.66 -27.16 17.48
N ARG A 149 -11.90 -26.14 17.01
CA ARG A 149 -12.46 -24.81 16.79
C ARG A 149 -13.52 -24.82 15.69
N GLU A 150 -14.54 -24.00 15.87
CA GLU A 150 -15.47 -23.71 14.78
C GLU A 150 -14.72 -22.97 13.66
N ILE A 151 -14.78 -23.54 12.46
CA ILE A 151 -14.23 -22.91 11.25
C ILE A 151 -15.41 -22.31 10.50
N GLU A 152 -15.36 -21.01 10.28
CA GLU A 152 -16.34 -20.35 9.42
C GLU A 152 -16.31 -20.99 8.04
N LYS A 153 -17.49 -21.35 7.55
CA LYS A 153 -17.67 -22.02 6.24
C LYS A 153 -17.86 -20.96 5.15
#